data_a2d2f0232047b9fe6bda39d9f3dad9df
#
_entry.id   a2d2f0232047b9fe6bda39d9f3dad9df
#
_cell.length_a   1.000
_cell.length_b   1.000
_cell.length_c   1.000
_cell.angle_alpha   90.00
_cell.angle_beta   90.00
_cell.angle_gamma   90.00
#
_symmetry.space_group_name_H-M   'P 1'
#
loop_
_entity.id
_entity.type
_entity.pdbx_description
1 polymer ?
#
loop_
_entity_poly.entity_id
_entity_poly.type
_entity_poly.pdbx_seq_one_letter_code
_entity_poly.pdbx_strand_id
1 'polypeptide(L)'
;MNPFVRIDAESGRITVTVPVPDTGQGVRTAVAMMVAEELKVPVESLVIDQAEGDPDTYGSQMSANSNTMQRLHEPIRTAAATIRHLLVKAAARRWQVSEADCRAADGFVQHGDSRLSYQELAEEASALTPGEVELTPQTEWRVLGNPAIKRVDQDAIVTGKLTYAIDQPADLVAVVARPPWIGATPTSFDATGVRNAEVVQLDNGFALLAGDTYTAIKAREKLETSWQGGFPDADSDRWLADLEAALPEGNTPSGEFVEKIYVAPMLAHAPMEPPTATAKVTGDEVTLWAPTQAPDRVRKLLEEEFGSVRVIPTRAGGAFGRKFEVDFILEAVQLARNTGKTVKVLWTRDDDIQHDSYRPLSVHRIRATVNDEGLPVWRDHAVSTWPLSSMLDVTSNPQILRMMSAGKYPYDVDGEVHFGIVPPPIRTGFWRSVYAGPLVYADEMFLSGLDMAHNQLERRLKLVTDGRVRKVLEVAAEAHDGEPQAVACHRDYGSVISVIAETTRDGRTKITAAVDVGTALHPSGVRQQVEGAIMDAISVTRGARITVKQGKVVQKSFGDYPWARIGDTPEINVVVVASDAPVGGLGELAYPAAAAALGFLSR
;
A
#
# COMPACT_ATOMS: atom_id res chain seq x y z
N MET A 1 8.13 27.44 11.83
CA MET A 1 6.68 27.20 12.11
C MET A 1 6.44 25.71 11.93
N ASN A 2 5.65 25.06 12.78
CA ASN A 2 5.38 23.62 12.70
C ASN A 2 4.42 23.32 11.52
N PRO A 3 4.76 22.50 10.53
CA PRO A 3 3.90 22.26 9.37
C PRO A 3 2.77 21.26 9.63
N PHE A 4 2.82 20.48 10.72
CA PHE A 4 1.90 19.38 10.97
C PHE A 4 0.69 19.76 11.81
N VAL A 5 0.83 20.74 12.72
CA VAL A 5 -0.22 21.10 13.68
C VAL A 5 -0.32 22.62 13.80
N ARG A 6 -1.55 23.14 13.73
CA ARG A 6 -1.84 24.58 13.90
C ARG A 6 -3.05 24.74 14.79
N ILE A 7 -2.98 25.72 15.70
CA ILE A 7 -4.11 26.20 16.49
C ILE A 7 -4.46 27.60 15.98
N ASP A 8 -5.68 27.78 15.55
CA ASP A 8 -6.21 29.06 15.10
C ASP A 8 -6.65 29.88 16.32
N ALA A 9 -6.06 31.06 16.53
CA ALA A 9 -6.32 31.88 17.70
C ALA A 9 -7.72 32.51 17.72
N GLU A 10 -8.35 32.70 16.55
CA GLU A 10 -9.68 33.29 16.48
C GLU A 10 -10.77 32.26 16.74
N SER A 11 -10.67 31.08 16.14
CA SER A 11 -11.69 30.03 16.19
C SER A 11 -11.43 28.93 17.22
N GLY A 12 -10.21 28.82 17.74
CA GLY A 12 -9.78 27.72 18.60
C GLY A 12 -9.60 26.38 17.84
N ARG A 13 -9.74 26.38 16.52
CA ARG A 13 -9.65 25.18 15.68
C ARG A 13 -8.23 24.61 15.70
N ILE A 14 -8.12 23.33 16.01
CA ILE A 14 -6.86 22.58 15.92
C ILE A 14 -6.84 21.83 14.59
N THR A 15 -5.99 22.26 13.67
CA THR A 15 -5.83 21.61 12.36
C THR A 15 -4.59 20.76 12.36
N VAL A 16 -4.74 19.52 11.90
CA VAL A 16 -3.68 18.52 11.73
C VAL A 16 -3.48 18.28 10.24
N THR A 17 -2.29 18.57 9.73
CA THR A 17 -1.94 18.32 8.33
C THR A 17 -1.25 16.98 8.20
N VAL A 18 -1.84 16.06 7.43
CA VAL A 18 -1.29 14.73 7.14
C VAL A 18 -0.35 14.84 5.95
N PRO A 19 0.96 14.58 6.11
CA PRO A 19 1.95 14.88 5.06
C PRO A 19 1.93 13.88 3.89
N VAL A 20 1.39 12.68 4.08
CA VAL A 20 1.38 11.61 3.07
C VAL A 20 -0.05 11.26 2.65
N PRO A 21 -0.26 10.77 1.41
CA PRO A 21 -1.60 10.41 0.94
C PRO A 21 -2.22 9.25 1.73
N ASP A 22 -3.52 9.34 1.99
CA ASP A 22 -4.31 8.21 2.47
C ASP A 22 -4.92 7.47 1.28
N THR A 23 -4.42 6.27 1.03
CA THR A 23 -4.86 5.38 -0.05
C THR A 23 -5.76 4.24 0.46
N GLY A 24 -6.36 4.42 1.64
CA GLY A 24 -7.19 3.45 2.34
C GLY A 24 -6.53 2.83 3.57
N GLN A 25 -5.21 3.03 3.77
CA GLN A 25 -4.45 2.46 4.88
C GLN A 25 -4.74 3.12 6.25
N GLY A 26 -5.45 4.25 6.29
CA GLY A 26 -5.89 4.87 7.54
C GLY A 26 -4.84 5.74 8.23
N VAL A 27 -3.83 6.23 7.51
CA VAL A 27 -2.78 7.11 8.03
C VAL A 27 -3.35 8.36 8.72
N ARG A 28 -4.45 8.91 8.23
CA ARG A 28 -5.11 10.09 8.81
C ARG A 28 -5.53 9.85 10.26
N THR A 29 -6.05 8.66 10.56
CA THR A 29 -6.42 8.29 11.93
C THR A 29 -5.20 8.17 12.83
N ALA A 30 -4.15 7.48 12.39
CA ALA A 30 -2.93 7.34 13.17
C ALA A 30 -2.27 8.70 13.48
N VAL A 31 -2.22 9.60 12.48
CA VAL A 31 -1.69 10.96 12.65
C VAL A 31 -2.56 11.77 13.63
N ALA A 32 -3.88 11.70 13.51
CA ALA A 32 -4.78 12.38 14.44
C ALA A 32 -4.62 11.84 15.87
N MET A 33 -4.48 10.52 16.06
CA MET A 33 -4.24 9.91 17.37
C MET A 33 -2.92 10.40 17.99
N MET A 34 -1.84 10.50 17.20
CA MET A 34 -0.55 11.02 17.69
C MET A 34 -0.66 12.46 18.19
N VAL A 35 -1.34 13.31 17.43
CA VAL A 35 -1.54 14.72 17.81
C VAL A 35 -2.47 14.84 19.02
N ALA A 36 -3.58 14.09 19.04
CA ALA A 36 -4.53 14.08 20.15
C ALA A 36 -3.87 13.63 21.46
N GLU A 37 -3.03 12.57 21.42
CA GLU A 37 -2.29 12.10 22.59
C GLU A 37 -1.37 13.17 23.14
N GLU A 38 -0.58 13.82 22.30
CA GLU A 38 0.39 14.82 22.76
C GLU A 38 -0.27 16.13 23.18
N LEU A 39 -1.30 16.59 22.49
CA LEU A 39 -2.04 17.80 22.86
C LEU A 39 -3.04 17.58 24.01
N LYS A 40 -3.27 16.32 24.42
CA LYS A 40 -4.26 15.96 25.44
C LYS A 40 -5.68 16.45 25.09
N VAL A 41 -6.09 16.19 23.86
CA VAL A 41 -7.42 16.55 23.33
C VAL A 41 -8.13 15.30 22.77
N PRO A 42 -9.47 15.29 22.69
CA PRO A 42 -10.19 14.24 21.98
C PRO A 42 -9.83 14.23 20.48
N VAL A 43 -9.74 13.04 19.85
CA VAL A 43 -9.45 12.89 18.41
C VAL A 43 -10.50 13.61 17.56
N GLU A 44 -11.75 13.58 18.00
CA GLU A 44 -12.90 14.19 17.32
C GLU A 44 -12.87 15.72 17.29
N SER A 45 -12.08 16.34 18.16
CA SER A 45 -11.88 17.81 18.18
C SER A 45 -10.94 18.31 17.11
N LEU A 46 -10.24 17.41 16.41
CA LEU A 46 -9.24 17.76 15.40
C LEU A 46 -9.86 17.90 14.01
N VAL A 47 -9.44 18.92 13.28
CA VAL A 47 -9.69 19.05 11.84
C VAL A 47 -8.50 18.46 11.10
N ILE A 48 -8.75 17.50 10.21
CA ILE A 48 -7.68 16.73 9.56
C ILE A 48 -7.61 17.13 8.09
N ASP A 49 -6.55 17.85 7.73
CA ASP A 49 -6.24 18.25 6.37
C ASP A 49 -5.23 17.33 5.70
N GLN A 50 -5.20 17.37 4.38
CA GLN A 50 -4.20 16.67 3.55
C GLN A 50 -3.19 17.70 3.02
N ALA A 51 -1.90 17.42 3.20
CA ALA A 51 -0.84 18.21 2.57
C ALA A 51 -0.89 18.09 1.05
N GLU A 52 -0.66 19.20 0.36
CA GLU A 52 -0.35 19.20 -1.06
C GLU A 52 1.05 18.63 -1.32
N GLY A 53 1.40 18.36 -2.56
CA GLY A 53 2.76 17.95 -2.95
C GLY A 53 3.75 19.08 -2.67
N ASP A 54 4.40 19.05 -1.52
CA ASP A 54 5.37 20.06 -1.07
C ASP A 54 6.54 19.41 -0.33
N PRO A 55 7.54 18.90 -1.09
CA PRO A 55 8.70 18.24 -0.50
C PRO A 55 9.61 19.18 0.31
N ASP A 56 9.56 20.48 0.06
CA ASP A 56 10.37 21.46 0.79
C ASP A 56 9.89 21.60 2.23
N THR A 57 8.56 21.50 2.45
CA THR A 57 7.94 21.59 3.78
C THR A 57 7.89 20.23 4.49
N TYR A 58 7.54 19.15 3.77
CA TYR A 58 7.20 17.86 4.39
C TYR A 58 8.26 16.77 4.13
N GLY A 59 9.27 17.03 3.31
CA GLY A 59 10.20 16.01 2.84
C GLY A 59 9.51 15.00 1.93
N SER A 60 9.91 13.72 2.00
CA SER A 60 9.27 12.69 1.21
C SER A 60 7.83 12.42 1.66
N GLN A 61 6.88 12.60 0.74
CA GLN A 61 5.46 12.40 0.97
C GLN A 61 4.95 11.05 0.44
N MET A 62 5.84 10.11 0.23
CA MET A 62 5.55 8.83 -0.36
C MET A 62 4.83 7.87 0.62
N SER A 63 3.72 7.25 0.17
CA SER A 63 3.02 6.15 0.85
C SER A 63 3.45 4.81 0.25
N ALA A 64 4.59 4.26 0.70
CA ALA A 64 5.18 3.02 0.20
C ALA A 64 6.08 2.35 1.24
N ASN A 65 6.58 1.14 0.89
CA ASN A 65 7.55 0.38 1.68
C ASN A 65 7.14 0.15 3.13
N SER A 66 5.85 0.24 3.42
CA SER A 66 5.27 0.08 4.77
C SER A 66 5.94 0.93 5.85
N ASN A 67 6.72 1.98 5.51
CA ASN A 67 7.57 2.73 6.44
C ASN A 67 6.96 4.07 6.92
N THR A 68 5.75 4.38 6.51
CA THR A 68 5.12 5.68 6.83
C THR A 68 5.09 5.95 8.35
N MET A 69 4.66 5.00 9.16
CA MET A 69 4.60 5.17 10.62
C MET A 69 6.00 5.24 11.24
N GLN A 70 6.95 4.47 10.74
CA GLN A 70 8.34 4.53 11.19
C GLN A 70 8.96 5.92 11.01
N ARG A 71 8.65 6.58 9.89
CA ARG A 71 9.18 7.92 9.57
C ARG A 71 8.46 9.06 10.27
N LEU A 72 7.14 8.93 10.47
CA LEU A 72 6.29 10.05 10.86
C LEU A 72 5.94 10.09 12.34
N HIS A 73 6.00 8.95 13.08
CA HIS A 73 5.50 8.93 14.45
C HIS A 73 6.24 9.88 15.39
N GLU A 74 7.56 9.91 15.35
CA GLU A 74 8.35 10.78 16.20
C GLU A 74 8.25 12.26 15.78
N PRO A 75 8.45 12.65 14.50
CA PRO A 75 8.29 14.04 14.07
C PRO A 75 6.94 14.65 14.39
N ILE A 76 5.84 13.92 14.16
CA ILE A 76 4.49 14.43 14.41
C ILE A 76 4.21 14.55 15.91
N ARG A 77 4.61 13.56 16.70
CA ARG A 77 4.48 13.63 18.16
C ARG A 77 5.28 14.76 18.74
N THR A 78 6.53 14.94 18.32
CA THR A 78 7.39 16.04 18.74
C THR A 78 6.78 17.39 18.40
N ALA A 79 6.22 17.53 17.20
CA ALA A 79 5.54 18.75 16.78
C ALA A 79 4.36 19.09 17.68
N ALA A 80 3.51 18.12 18.01
CA ALA A 80 2.35 18.31 18.89
C ALA A 80 2.76 18.57 20.35
N ALA A 81 3.73 17.81 20.86
CA ALA A 81 4.28 18.02 22.21
C ALA A 81 4.93 19.39 22.37
N THR A 82 5.59 19.90 21.32
CA THR A 82 6.15 21.26 21.29
C THR A 82 5.04 22.31 21.46
N ILE A 83 3.94 22.16 20.75
CA ILE A 83 2.79 23.10 20.91
C ILE A 83 2.21 23.00 22.33
N ARG A 84 2.02 21.79 22.87
CA ARG A 84 1.58 21.61 24.26
C ARG A 84 2.49 22.33 25.24
N HIS A 85 3.82 22.17 25.11
CA HIS A 85 4.80 22.83 25.96
C HIS A 85 4.70 24.34 25.86
N LEU A 86 4.57 24.90 24.66
CA LEU A 86 4.42 26.35 24.46
C LEU A 86 3.14 26.91 25.08
N LEU A 87 2.03 26.17 24.99
CA LEU A 87 0.77 26.53 25.63
C LEU A 87 0.90 26.53 27.17
N VAL A 88 1.52 25.50 27.73
CA VAL A 88 1.81 25.44 29.19
C VAL A 88 2.68 26.61 29.62
N LYS A 89 3.75 26.91 28.86
CA LYS A 89 4.64 28.02 29.12
C LYS A 89 3.95 29.39 29.06
N ALA A 90 3.03 29.59 28.10
CA ALA A 90 2.22 30.81 28.00
C ALA A 90 1.30 30.97 29.22
N ALA A 91 0.58 29.92 29.62
CA ALA A 91 -0.28 29.90 30.78
C ALA A 91 0.50 30.15 32.08
N ALA A 92 1.63 29.49 32.28
CA ALA A 92 2.50 29.70 33.46
C ALA A 92 2.97 31.14 33.59
N ARG A 93 3.34 31.78 32.45
CA ARG A 93 3.67 33.22 32.43
C ARG A 93 2.52 34.11 32.81
N ARG A 94 1.30 33.87 32.30
CA ARG A 94 0.11 34.64 32.65
C ARG A 94 -0.23 34.54 34.15
N TRP A 95 -0.07 33.35 34.72
CA TRP A 95 -0.36 33.12 36.14
C TRP A 95 0.84 33.42 37.06
N GLN A 96 2.03 33.65 36.51
CA GLN A 96 3.28 33.87 37.24
C GLN A 96 3.62 32.67 38.17
N VAL A 97 3.44 31.46 37.65
CA VAL A 97 3.73 30.19 38.35
C VAL A 97 4.75 29.37 37.58
N SER A 98 5.21 28.28 38.19
CA SER A 98 6.09 27.31 37.50
C SER A 98 5.32 26.55 36.40
N GLU A 99 5.97 26.24 35.27
CA GLU A 99 5.43 25.35 34.25
C GLU A 99 5.06 23.97 34.82
N ALA A 100 5.82 23.48 35.82
CA ALA A 100 5.56 22.22 36.50
C ALA A 100 4.23 22.18 37.28
N ASP A 101 3.69 23.33 37.67
CA ASP A 101 2.42 23.46 38.36
C ASP A 101 1.22 23.52 37.39
N CYS A 102 1.50 23.53 36.08
CA CYS A 102 0.48 23.65 35.03
C CYS A 102 0.31 22.31 34.31
N ARG A 103 -0.95 21.96 34.01
CA ARG A 103 -1.30 20.72 33.32
C ARG A 103 -2.17 20.98 32.09
N ALA A 104 -1.77 20.42 30.94
CA ALA A 104 -2.58 20.39 29.74
C ALA A 104 -3.60 19.24 29.79
N ALA A 105 -4.87 19.53 29.56
CA ALA A 105 -5.95 18.55 29.50
C ALA A 105 -7.18 19.12 28.74
N ASP A 106 -7.78 18.30 27.89
CA ASP A 106 -9.06 18.57 27.21
C ASP A 106 -9.14 19.93 26.50
N GLY A 107 -8.05 20.39 25.90
CA GLY A 107 -7.98 21.66 25.18
C GLY A 107 -7.77 22.89 26.07
N PHE A 108 -7.39 22.67 27.32
CA PHE A 108 -7.06 23.70 28.31
C PHE A 108 -5.71 23.47 28.96
N VAL A 109 -5.11 24.53 29.46
CA VAL A 109 -4.07 24.46 30.50
C VAL A 109 -4.72 24.83 31.84
N GLN A 110 -4.39 24.05 32.88
CA GLN A 110 -4.98 24.15 34.22
C GLN A 110 -3.90 24.38 35.28
N HIS A 111 -4.21 25.21 36.26
CA HIS A 111 -3.43 25.40 37.51
C HIS A 111 -4.40 25.64 38.66
N GLY A 112 -4.48 24.69 39.61
CA GLY A 112 -5.51 24.71 40.65
C GLY A 112 -6.91 24.74 40.03
N ASP A 113 -7.73 25.72 40.45
CA ASP A 113 -9.08 25.93 39.90
C ASP A 113 -9.12 26.82 38.64
N SER A 114 -8.00 27.38 38.26
CA SER A 114 -7.87 28.26 37.09
C SER A 114 -7.62 27.45 35.82
N ARG A 115 -8.22 27.86 34.73
CA ARG A 115 -7.97 27.26 33.41
C ARG A 115 -7.98 28.31 32.29
N LEU A 116 -7.15 28.11 31.29
CA LEU A 116 -7.11 28.86 30.04
C LEU A 116 -7.22 27.91 28.87
N SER A 117 -8.05 28.24 27.89
CA SER A 117 -8.18 27.41 26.69
C SER A 117 -6.95 27.56 25.79
N TYR A 118 -6.72 26.56 24.94
CA TYR A 118 -5.66 26.62 23.94
C TYR A 118 -5.87 27.81 22.98
N GLN A 119 -7.12 28.16 22.69
CA GLN A 119 -7.45 29.33 21.90
C GLN A 119 -6.93 30.63 22.53
N GLU A 120 -7.22 30.86 23.83
CA GLU A 120 -6.78 32.06 24.56
C GLU A 120 -5.26 32.17 24.67
N LEU A 121 -4.55 31.04 24.58
CA LEU A 121 -3.09 30.95 24.71
C LEU A 121 -2.35 30.91 23.36
N ALA A 122 -3.04 30.65 22.24
CA ALA A 122 -2.44 30.34 20.94
C ALA A 122 -1.51 31.46 20.43
N GLU A 123 -1.95 32.73 20.54
CA GLU A 123 -1.15 33.86 20.08
C GLU A 123 0.14 34.02 20.90
N GLU A 124 0.02 34.02 22.24
CA GLU A 124 1.19 34.12 23.13
C GLU A 124 2.14 32.92 22.96
N ALA A 125 1.60 31.70 22.88
CA ALA A 125 2.37 30.48 22.67
C ALA A 125 3.17 30.55 21.35
N SER A 126 2.58 31.09 20.29
CA SER A 126 3.23 31.20 18.97
C SER A 126 4.45 32.14 18.97
N ALA A 127 4.50 33.11 19.89
CA ALA A 127 5.60 34.05 20.05
C ALA A 127 6.74 33.51 20.93
N LEU A 128 6.56 32.34 21.56
CA LEU A 128 7.56 31.74 22.45
C LEU A 128 8.52 30.84 21.69
N THR A 129 9.74 30.71 22.24
CA THR A 129 10.71 29.72 21.78
C THR A 129 10.54 28.42 22.59
N PRO A 130 10.42 27.26 21.94
CA PRO A 130 10.34 25.99 22.64
C PRO A 130 11.67 25.69 23.35
N GLY A 131 11.56 25.04 24.51
CA GLY A 131 12.68 24.37 25.18
C GLY A 131 12.81 22.93 24.71
N GLU A 132 13.51 22.14 25.50
CA GLU A 132 13.51 20.68 25.36
C GLU A 132 12.10 20.14 25.65
N VAL A 133 11.64 19.19 24.81
CA VAL A 133 10.26 18.72 24.83
C VAL A 133 10.24 17.21 25.03
N GLU A 134 9.53 16.78 26.05
CA GLU A 134 9.30 15.36 26.32
C GLU A 134 8.00 14.87 25.66
N LEU A 135 8.09 13.69 25.01
CA LEU A 135 6.92 13.00 24.50
C LEU A 135 6.16 12.30 25.63
N THR A 136 4.86 12.19 25.51
CA THR A 136 4.04 11.40 26.43
C THR A 136 4.54 9.96 26.44
N PRO A 137 4.97 9.41 27.58
CA PRO A 137 5.44 8.03 27.67
C PRO A 137 4.31 7.05 27.41
N GLN A 138 4.64 5.87 26.89
CA GLN A 138 3.65 4.84 26.53
C GLN A 138 2.74 4.44 27.71
N THR A 139 3.27 4.44 28.93
CA THR A 139 2.54 4.14 30.16
C THR A 139 1.41 5.14 30.50
N GLU A 140 1.46 6.32 29.89
CA GLU A 140 0.47 7.39 30.07
C GLU A 140 -0.48 7.56 28.88
N TRP A 141 -0.35 6.74 27.83
CA TRP A 141 -1.19 6.83 26.65
C TRP A 141 -2.66 6.55 26.97
N ARG A 142 -3.53 7.38 26.40
CA ARG A 142 -4.99 7.25 26.49
C ARG A 142 -5.62 7.08 25.11
N VAL A 143 -5.00 7.67 24.10
CA VAL A 143 -5.43 7.66 22.70
C VAL A 143 -4.61 6.66 21.90
N LEU A 144 -3.29 6.80 21.91
CA LEU A 144 -2.39 5.84 21.27
C LEU A 144 -2.53 4.46 21.92
N GLY A 145 -2.46 3.41 21.09
CA GLY A 145 -2.62 2.03 21.56
C GLY A 145 -4.05 1.63 21.93
N ASN A 146 -5.02 2.56 21.91
CA ASN A 146 -6.41 2.27 22.26
C ASN A 146 -7.16 1.60 21.10
N PRO A 147 -7.58 0.31 21.24
CA PRO A 147 -8.27 -0.42 20.19
C PRO A 147 -9.70 0.05 19.94
N ALA A 148 -10.28 0.86 20.84
CA ALA A 148 -11.63 1.40 20.68
C ALA A 148 -11.70 2.61 19.75
N ILE A 149 -10.56 3.27 19.46
CA ILE A 149 -10.53 4.40 18.52
C ILE A 149 -10.84 3.89 17.12
N LYS A 150 -11.93 4.38 16.58
CA LYS A 150 -12.37 4.08 15.23
C LYS A 150 -11.65 4.97 14.22
N ARG A 151 -11.70 4.56 12.97
CA ARG A 151 -11.23 5.34 11.84
C ARG A 151 -11.97 6.68 11.78
N VAL A 152 -11.24 7.81 11.72
CA VAL A 152 -11.82 9.17 11.77
C VAL A 152 -12.73 9.52 10.59
N ASP A 153 -12.61 8.82 9.48
CA ASP A 153 -13.39 8.99 8.26
C ASP A 153 -14.39 7.86 8.00
N GLN A 154 -14.56 6.91 8.95
CA GLN A 154 -15.40 5.73 8.78
C GLN A 154 -16.83 6.09 8.38
N ASP A 155 -17.45 7.04 9.08
CA ASP A 155 -18.84 7.42 8.83
C ASP A 155 -19.01 8.09 7.46
N ALA A 156 -18.02 8.91 7.04
CA ALA A 156 -18.03 9.52 5.71
C ALA A 156 -17.88 8.48 4.59
N ILE A 157 -17.07 7.43 4.81
CA ILE A 157 -16.91 6.32 3.85
C ILE A 157 -18.21 5.56 3.71
N VAL A 158 -18.77 5.03 4.81
CA VAL A 158 -19.94 4.11 4.75
C VAL A 158 -21.24 4.82 4.38
N THR A 159 -21.30 6.15 4.50
CA THR A 159 -22.47 6.96 4.10
C THR A 159 -22.31 7.62 2.73
N GLY A 160 -21.20 7.37 2.01
CA GLY A 160 -20.93 7.94 0.70
C GLY A 160 -20.69 9.46 0.70
N LYS A 161 -20.30 10.02 1.84
CA LYS A 161 -19.99 11.47 1.97
C LYS A 161 -18.55 11.81 1.70
N LEU A 162 -17.67 10.79 1.63
CA LEU A 162 -16.27 10.99 1.32
C LEU A 162 -16.10 11.21 -0.18
N THR A 163 -15.41 12.29 -0.55
CA THR A 163 -15.09 12.62 -1.94
C THR A 163 -13.78 11.96 -2.37
N TYR A 164 -13.80 11.24 -3.47
CA TYR A 164 -12.66 10.59 -4.09
C TYR A 164 -12.22 11.33 -5.38
N ALA A 165 -11.16 10.84 -6.03
CA ALA A 165 -10.69 11.44 -7.28
C ALA A 165 -11.74 11.39 -8.40
N ILE A 166 -12.49 10.29 -8.47
CA ILE A 166 -13.55 10.10 -9.45
C ILE A 166 -14.68 11.14 -9.30
N ASP A 167 -14.87 11.69 -8.10
CA ASP A 167 -15.91 12.66 -7.79
C ASP A 167 -15.48 14.12 -8.07
N GLN A 168 -14.19 14.36 -8.39
CA GLN A 168 -13.71 15.72 -8.67
C GLN A 168 -14.47 16.33 -9.85
N PRO A 169 -14.93 17.59 -9.74
CA PRO A 169 -15.58 18.28 -10.85
C PRO A 169 -14.58 18.57 -11.98
N ALA A 170 -15.08 18.56 -13.22
CA ALA A 170 -14.31 18.93 -14.40
C ALA A 170 -15.24 19.51 -15.48
N ASP A 171 -14.70 20.31 -16.39
CA ASP A 171 -15.42 20.82 -17.56
C ASP A 171 -15.66 19.71 -18.58
N LEU A 172 -14.68 18.80 -18.71
CA LEU A 172 -14.72 17.64 -19.60
C LEU A 172 -14.27 16.36 -18.88
N VAL A 173 -14.89 15.26 -19.27
CA VAL A 173 -14.46 13.91 -18.90
C VAL A 173 -13.86 13.25 -20.14
N ALA A 174 -12.70 12.64 -19.98
CA ALA A 174 -12.02 11.91 -21.03
C ALA A 174 -11.92 10.40 -20.68
N VAL A 175 -12.27 9.55 -21.65
CA VAL A 175 -11.91 8.13 -21.66
C VAL A 175 -11.02 7.85 -22.87
N VAL A 176 -10.09 6.90 -22.76
CA VAL A 176 -9.09 6.65 -23.80
C VAL A 176 -9.39 5.33 -24.51
N ALA A 177 -9.45 5.34 -25.85
CA ALA A 177 -9.39 4.13 -26.65
C ALA A 177 -7.92 3.67 -26.68
N ARG A 178 -7.66 2.51 -26.08
CA ARG A 178 -6.31 2.00 -25.82
C ARG A 178 -5.86 0.95 -26.83
N PRO A 179 -4.55 0.65 -26.90
CA PRO A 179 -4.00 -0.34 -27.82
C PRO A 179 -4.71 -1.69 -27.67
N PRO A 180 -5.17 -2.31 -28.77
CA PRO A 180 -5.85 -3.60 -28.72
C PRO A 180 -4.90 -4.79 -28.52
N TRP A 181 -3.59 -4.58 -28.59
CA TRP A 181 -2.55 -5.53 -28.23
C TRP A 181 -1.33 -4.81 -27.64
N ILE A 182 -0.51 -5.54 -26.89
CA ILE A 182 0.63 -5.03 -26.14
C ILE A 182 1.62 -4.30 -27.07
N GLY A 183 1.98 -3.06 -26.69
CA GLY A 183 2.99 -2.25 -27.36
C GLY A 183 2.54 -1.64 -28.68
N ALA A 184 1.28 -1.79 -29.10
CA ALA A 184 0.79 -1.12 -30.30
C ALA A 184 0.70 0.40 -30.11
N THR A 185 1.02 1.16 -31.15
CA THR A 185 0.96 2.61 -31.18
C THR A 185 -0.17 3.12 -32.08
N PRO A 186 -0.88 4.20 -31.71
CA PRO A 186 -1.98 4.74 -32.51
C PRO A 186 -1.47 5.35 -33.80
N THR A 187 -2.18 5.15 -34.92
CA THR A 187 -1.83 5.72 -36.23
C THR A 187 -2.87 6.65 -36.79
N SER A 188 -4.14 6.25 -36.76
CA SER A 188 -5.25 7.07 -37.27
C SER A 188 -6.56 6.64 -36.63
N PHE A 189 -7.57 7.48 -36.76
CA PHE A 189 -8.94 7.19 -36.35
C PHE A 189 -9.96 7.70 -37.35
N ASP A 190 -11.14 7.08 -37.38
CA ASP A 190 -12.35 7.60 -38.02
C ASP A 190 -13.40 7.91 -36.95
N ALA A 191 -13.76 9.18 -36.84
CA ALA A 191 -14.74 9.68 -35.89
C ALA A 191 -16.14 9.88 -36.51
N THR A 192 -16.40 9.38 -37.71
CA THR A 192 -17.70 9.57 -38.42
C THR A 192 -18.89 9.10 -37.58
N GLY A 193 -18.72 8.04 -36.77
CA GLY A 193 -19.73 7.51 -35.85
C GLY A 193 -19.82 8.23 -34.51
N VAL A 194 -18.83 9.07 -34.16
CA VAL A 194 -18.75 9.74 -32.86
C VAL A 194 -19.73 10.92 -32.79
N ARG A 195 -20.44 11.07 -31.67
CA ARG A 195 -21.37 12.17 -31.40
C ARG A 195 -21.14 12.73 -30.01
N ASN A 196 -21.26 14.05 -29.87
CA ASN A 196 -21.17 14.80 -28.61
C ASN A 196 -19.85 14.60 -27.84
N ALA A 197 -18.78 14.25 -28.54
CA ALA A 197 -17.43 14.13 -27.99
C ALA A 197 -16.39 14.61 -29.01
N GLU A 198 -15.29 15.17 -28.50
CA GLU A 198 -14.11 15.49 -29.25
C GLU A 198 -13.09 14.34 -29.18
N VAL A 199 -12.37 14.08 -30.26
CA VAL A 199 -11.32 13.05 -30.29
C VAL A 199 -9.97 13.74 -30.31
N VAL A 200 -9.10 13.37 -29.36
CA VAL A 200 -7.73 13.86 -29.30
C VAL A 200 -6.77 12.67 -29.29
N GLN A 201 -5.80 12.69 -30.20
CA GLN A 201 -4.76 11.67 -30.23
C GLN A 201 -3.74 11.92 -29.11
N LEU A 202 -3.41 10.86 -28.38
CA LEU A 202 -2.33 10.77 -27.40
C LEU A 202 -1.25 9.82 -27.93
N ASP A 203 -0.08 9.80 -27.29
CA ASP A 203 0.99 8.86 -27.65
C ASP A 203 0.59 7.39 -27.45
N ASN A 204 -0.30 7.14 -26.50
CA ASN A 204 -0.74 5.81 -26.09
C ASN A 204 -2.20 5.48 -26.45
N GLY A 205 -2.87 6.32 -27.25
CA GLY A 205 -4.27 6.07 -27.62
C GLY A 205 -5.01 7.28 -28.20
N PHE A 206 -6.34 7.17 -28.19
CA PHE A 206 -7.23 8.24 -28.64
C PHE A 206 -8.21 8.59 -27.53
N ALA A 207 -8.11 9.81 -26.99
CA ALA A 207 -9.01 10.29 -25.95
C ALA A 207 -10.33 10.81 -26.55
N LEU A 208 -11.44 10.43 -25.94
CA LEU A 208 -12.80 10.93 -26.22
C LEU A 208 -13.20 11.85 -25.08
N LEU A 209 -13.32 13.15 -25.36
CA LEU A 209 -13.67 14.18 -24.38
C LEU A 209 -15.13 14.58 -24.55
N ALA A 210 -15.91 14.50 -23.48
CA ALA A 210 -17.32 14.86 -23.45
C ALA A 210 -17.69 15.59 -22.14
N GLY A 211 -18.91 16.12 -22.09
CA GLY A 211 -19.42 16.79 -20.89
C GLY A 211 -19.72 15.86 -19.71
N ASP A 212 -19.82 14.55 -19.96
CA ASP A 212 -20.07 13.54 -18.94
C ASP A 212 -19.46 12.17 -19.30
N THR A 213 -19.31 11.31 -18.28
CA THR A 213 -18.69 9.98 -18.40
C THR A 213 -19.45 9.05 -19.37
N TYR A 214 -20.77 9.04 -19.33
CA TYR A 214 -21.57 8.16 -20.18
C TYR A 214 -21.40 8.50 -21.65
N THR A 215 -21.47 9.79 -21.99
CA THR A 215 -21.26 10.29 -23.35
C THR A 215 -19.85 9.94 -23.86
N ALA A 216 -18.80 10.13 -23.05
CA ALA A 216 -17.43 9.79 -23.40
C ALA A 216 -17.27 8.27 -23.70
N ILE A 217 -17.83 7.40 -22.84
CA ILE A 217 -17.79 5.94 -23.03
C ILE A 217 -18.53 5.54 -24.31
N LYS A 218 -19.74 6.10 -24.54
CA LYS A 218 -20.52 5.79 -25.75
C LYS A 218 -19.86 6.29 -27.03
N ALA A 219 -19.17 7.42 -26.96
CA ALA A 219 -18.38 7.92 -28.09
C ALA A 219 -17.20 6.97 -28.40
N ARG A 220 -16.51 6.45 -27.37
CA ARG A 220 -15.41 5.48 -27.52
C ARG A 220 -15.86 4.20 -28.25
N GLU A 221 -17.06 3.71 -27.97
CA GLU A 221 -17.63 2.52 -28.64
C GLU A 221 -17.86 2.72 -30.16
N LYS A 222 -17.88 3.98 -30.63
CA LYS A 222 -18.15 4.35 -32.03
C LYS A 222 -16.91 4.82 -32.79
N LEU A 223 -15.78 4.94 -32.08
CA LEU A 223 -14.52 5.35 -32.71
C LEU A 223 -13.88 4.14 -33.40
N GLU A 224 -13.61 4.27 -34.70
CA GLU A 224 -12.79 3.31 -35.42
C GLU A 224 -11.32 3.74 -35.35
N THR A 225 -10.42 2.82 -35.01
CA THR A 225 -9.01 3.14 -34.73
C THR A 225 -8.08 2.21 -35.49
N SER A 226 -6.93 2.76 -35.92
CA SER A 226 -5.87 2.00 -36.56
C SER A 226 -4.61 2.05 -35.69
N TRP A 227 -3.89 0.92 -35.65
CA TRP A 227 -2.75 0.72 -34.79
C TRP A 227 -1.62 0.02 -35.54
N GLN A 228 -0.37 0.22 -35.12
CA GLN A 228 0.80 -0.43 -35.69
C GLN A 228 1.81 -0.87 -34.62
N GLY A 229 2.73 -1.75 -35.01
CA GLY A 229 3.82 -2.21 -34.15
C GLY A 229 3.35 -3.10 -33.00
N GLY A 230 4.15 -3.13 -31.93
CA GLY A 230 3.87 -3.95 -30.74
C GLY A 230 4.07 -5.46 -30.98
N PHE A 231 3.42 -6.25 -30.12
CA PHE A 231 3.60 -7.68 -30.05
C PHE A 231 2.24 -8.42 -30.20
N PRO A 232 1.67 -8.48 -31.42
CA PRO A 232 0.34 -9.07 -31.66
C PRO A 232 0.30 -10.58 -31.36
N ASP A 233 1.44 -11.26 -31.38
CA ASP A 233 1.56 -12.71 -31.11
C ASP A 233 2.05 -13.01 -29.68
N ALA A 234 2.08 -12.00 -28.78
CA ALA A 234 2.53 -12.21 -27.41
C ALA A 234 1.63 -13.21 -26.67
N ASP A 235 2.27 -14.09 -25.90
CA ASP A 235 1.61 -15.18 -25.17
C ASP A 235 2.30 -15.43 -23.82
N SER A 236 1.52 -15.43 -22.74
CA SER A 236 2.04 -15.60 -21.38
C SER A 236 2.58 -17.01 -21.09
N ASP A 237 2.16 -18.05 -21.83
CA ASP A 237 2.72 -19.39 -21.65
C ASP A 237 4.16 -19.46 -22.19
N ARG A 238 4.44 -18.73 -23.29
CA ARG A 238 5.80 -18.57 -23.80
C ARG A 238 6.68 -17.82 -22.82
N TRP A 239 6.16 -16.74 -22.22
CA TRP A 239 6.90 -15.97 -21.21
C TRP A 239 7.22 -16.78 -19.96
N LEU A 240 6.31 -17.69 -19.55
CA LEU A 240 6.57 -18.61 -18.45
C LEU A 240 7.72 -19.55 -18.80
N ALA A 241 7.73 -20.14 -20.02
CA ALA A 241 8.81 -21.00 -20.48
C ALA A 241 10.17 -20.28 -20.55
N ASP A 242 10.17 -19.00 -20.97
CA ASP A 242 11.38 -18.17 -21.00
C ASP A 242 11.94 -17.95 -19.58
N LEU A 243 11.05 -17.71 -18.59
CA LEU A 243 11.46 -17.57 -17.19
C LEU A 243 11.93 -18.90 -16.59
N GLU A 244 11.30 -20.02 -16.92
CA GLU A 244 11.76 -21.34 -16.50
C GLU A 244 13.17 -21.65 -17.04
N ALA A 245 13.43 -21.31 -18.30
CA ALA A 245 14.73 -21.48 -18.93
C ALA A 245 15.83 -20.55 -18.36
N ALA A 246 15.41 -19.38 -17.81
CA ALA A 246 16.30 -18.38 -17.21
C ALA A 246 16.53 -18.58 -15.71
N LEU A 247 16.01 -19.65 -15.10
CA LEU A 247 16.27 -19.95 -13.69
C LEU A 247 17.77 -20.12 -13.46
N PRO A 248 18.37 -19.39 -12.49
CA PRO A 248 19.77 -19.61 -12.13
C PRO A 248 20.00 -21.06 -11.72
N GLU A 249 21.18 -21.58 -12.03
CA GLU A 249 21.54 -22.95 -11.58
C GLU A 249 21.53 -23.04 -10.05
N GLY A 250 21.94 -21.95 -9.37
CA GLY A 250 22.02 -21.87 -7.92
C GLY A 250 23.04 -22.85 -7.36
N ASN A 251 22.91 -23.19 -6.09
CA ASN A 251 23.73 -24.18 -5.44
C ASN A 251 23.01 -25.53 -5.45
N THR A 252 23.74 -26.59 -5.83
CA THR A 252 23.25 -27.96 -5.72
C THR A 252 23.91 -28.63 -4.52
N PRO A 253 23.14 -29.07 -3.52
CA PRO A 253 23.71 -29.74 -2.36
C PRO A 253 24.31 -31.09 -2.74
N SER A 254 25.30 -31.55 -1.97
CA SER A 254 25.80 -32.89 -2.05
C SER A 254 24.87 -33.86 -1.34
N GLY A 255 24.48 -34.96 -1.98
CA GLY A 255 23.61 -35.99 -1.40
C GLY A 255 22.13 -35.83 -1.80
N GLU A 256 21.26 -36.45 -1.05
CA GLU A 256 19.81 -36.39 -1.30
C GLU A 256 19.23 -35.02 -0.93
N PHE A 257 18.37 -34.48 -1.77
CA PHE A 257 17.68 -33.24 -1.56
C PHE A 257 16.26 -33.28 -2.12
N VAL A 258 15.40 -32.44 -1.58
CA VAL A 258 14.04 -32.20 -2.08
C VAL A 258 14.06 -30.98 -2.99
N GLU A 259 13.43 -31.07 -4.16
CA GLU A 259 13.25 -29.93 -5.08
C GLU A 259 11.78 -29.70 -5.39
N LYS A 260 11.36 -28.45 -5.41
CA LYS A 260 10.03 -28.02 -5.84
C LYS A 260 10.12 -26.74 -6.66
N ILE A 261 9.18 -26.61 -7.61
CA ILE A 261 9.02 -25.39 -8.43
C ILE A 261 7.66 -24.75 -8.12
N TYR A 262 7.66 -23.43 -7.99
CA TYR A 262 6.48 -22.61 -7.78
C TYR A 262 6.43 -21.49 -8.81
N VAL A 263 5.22 -21.13 -9.25
CA VAL A 263 4.99 -20.03 -10.18
C VAL A 263 4.12 -18.98 -9.48
N ALA A 264 4.59 -17.74 -9.47
CA ALA A 264 3.77 -16.63 -9.05
C ALA A 264 3.27 -15.86 -10.29
N PRO A 265 1.96 -15.86 -10.56
CA PRO A 265 1.41 -15.29 -11.78
C PRO A 265 1.48 -13.76 -11.81
N MET A 266 1.34 -13.19 -13.00
CA MET A 266 1.04 -11.75 -13.14
C MET A 266 -0.27 -11.42 -12.44
N LEU A 267 -0.33 -10.28 -11.76
CA LEU A 267 -1.53 -9.74 -11.14
C LEU A 267 -1.77 -8.30 -11.56
N ALA A 268 -3.03 -7.96 -11.81
CA ALA A 268 -3.46 -6.58 -11.88
C ALA A 268 -3.75 -6.03 -10.46
N HIS A 269 -3.60 -4.73 -10.26
CA HIS A 269 -3.92 -4.09 -9.00
C HIS A 269 -5.42 -4.00 -8.76
N ALA A 270 -6.17 -3.68 -9.80
CA ALA A 270 -7.62 -3.58 -9.80
C ALA A 270 -8.21 -2.89 -8.54
N PRO A 271 -7.70 -1.70 -8.13
CA PRO A 271 -8.26 -0.98 -6.99
C PRO A 271 -9.74 -0.66 -7.22
N MET A 272 -10.54 -0.56 -6.16
CA MET A 272 -11.99 -0.28 -6.32
C MET A 272 -12.24 1.02 -7.09
N GLU A 273 -11.46 2.05 -6.85
CA GLU A 273 -11.41 3.25 -7.69
C GLU A 273 -10.37 3.07 -8.80
N PRO A 274 -10.78 2.93 -10.07
CA PRO A 274 -9.84 2.87 -11.19
C PRO A 274 -8.95 4.12 -11.28
N PRO A 275 -7.81 4.08 -11.98
CA PRO A 275 -6.97 5.25 -12.21
C PRO A 275 -7.78 6.43 -12.77
N THR A 276 -7.71 7.55 -12.08
CA THR A 276 -8.47 8.78 -12.39
C THR A 276 -7.64 9.98 -11.96
N ALA A 277 -7.54 11.00 -12.78
CA ALA A 277 -6.92 12.27 -12.43
C ALA A 277 -7.67 13.44 -13.07
N THR A 278 -7.71 14.57 -12.38
CA THR A 278 -8.27 15.82 -12.91
C THR A 278 -7.18 16.86 -12.97
N ALA A 279 -6.98 17.49 -14.13
CA ALA A 279 -5.97 18.52 -14.34
C ALA A 279 -6.59 19.78 -14.90
N LYS A 280 -6.01 20.91 -14.52
CA LYS A 280 -6.21 22.23 -15.13
C LYS A 280 -4.86 22.82 -15.47
N VAL A 281 -4.70 23.27 -16.71
CA VAL A 281 -3.47 23.92 -17.20
C VAL A 281 -3.83 25.32 -17.71
N THR A 282 -3.13 26.33 -17.23
CA THR A 282 -3.32 27.73 -17.63
C THR A 282 -1.94 28.36 -17.87
N GLY A 283 -1.55 28.49 -19.15
CA GLY A 283 -0.19 28.89 -19.49
C GLY A 283 0.82 27.88 -18.94
N ASP A 284 1.70 28.33 -18.07
CA ASP A 284 2.76 27.54 -17.44
C ASP A 284 2.39 27.04 -16.02
N GLU A 285 1.12 27.16 -15.64
CA GLU A 285 0.62 26.74 -14.32
C GLU A 285 -0.23 25.48 -14.44
N VAL A 286 0.07 24.48 -13.60
CA VAL A 286 -0.68 23.22 -13.48
C VAL A 286 -1.30 23.10 -12.11
N THR A 287 -2.61 22.83 -12.05
CA THR A 287 -3.29 22.31 -10.85
C THR A 287 -3.78 20.90 -11.14
N LEU A 288 -3.32 19.96 -10.33
CA LEU A 288 -3.62 18.53 -10.47
C LEU A 288 -4.31 18.01 -9.21
N TRP A 289 -5.45 17.35 -9.36
CA TRP A 289 -6.13 16.56 -8.34
C TRP A 289 -5.98 15.07 -8.71
N ALA A 290 -5.23 14.32 -7.91
CA ALA A 290 -4.94 12.92 -8.22
C ALA A 290 -4.76 12.06 -6.97
N PRO A 291 -5.19 10.78 -6.99
CA PRO A 291 -5.01 9.84 -5.91
C PRO A 291 -3.61 9.19 -5.96
N THR A 292 -2.57 9.99 -6.10
CA THR A 292 -1.18 9.51 -6.20
C THR A 292 -0.65 9.02 -4.86
N GLN A 293 0.26 8.04 -4.89
CA GLN A 293 1.01 7.59 -3.72
C GLN A 293 2.28 8.43 -3.45
N ALA A 294 2.67 9.33 -4.37
CA ALA A 294 3.89 10.12 -4.27
C ALA A 294 3.70 11.53 -4.86
N PRO A 295 2.94 12.42 -4.19
CA PRO A 295 2.62 13.75 -4.73
C PRO A 295 3.86 14.64 -4.89
N ASP A 296 4.87 14.49 -4.03
CA ASP A 296 6.17 15.14 -4.13
C ASP A 296 6.91 14.78 -5.43
N ARG A 297 6.89 13.51 -5.81
CA ARG A 297 7.50 13.02 -7.05
C ARG A 297 6.74 13.47 -8.29
N VAL A 298 5.39 13.45 -8.22
CA VAL A 298 4.55 13.95 -9.32
C VAL A 298 4.78 15.43 -9.54
N ARG A 299 4.84 16.23 -8.46
CA ARG A 299 5.15 17.65 -8.54
C ARG A 299 6.49 17.86 -9.24
N LYS A 300 7.55 17.21 -8.76
CA LYS A 300 8.88 17.32 -9.35
C LYS A 300 8.91 16.92 -10.84
N LEU A 301 8.22 15.85 -11.22
CA LEU A 301 8.13 15.41 -12.60
C LEU A 301 7.48 16.47 -13.51
N LEU A 302 6.39 17.08 -13.06
CA LEU A 302 5.69 18.09 -13.85
C LEU A 302 6.44 19.43 -13.88
N GLU A 303 7.19 19.78 -12.83
CA GLU A 303 8.05 20.98 -12.79
C GLU A 303 9.23 20.93 -13.81
N GLU A 304 9.55 19.76 -14.38
CA GLU A 304 10.49 19.66 -15.49
C GLU A 304 9.97 20.32 -16.79
N GLU A 305 8.64 20.45 -16.93
CA GLU A 305 7.97 21.00 -18.10
C GLU A 305 7.21 22.31 -17.82
N PHE A 306 6.73 22.51 -16.58
CA PHE A 306 5.86 23.63 -16.19
C PHE A 306 6.51 24.49 -15.10
N GLY A 307 6.27 25.80 -15.13
CA GLY A 307 6.88 26.76 -14.19
C GLY A 307 6.26 26.75 -12.80
N SER A 308 4.97 26.39 -12.69
CA SER A 308 4.26 26.31 -11.43
C SER A 308 3.36 25.09 -11.37
N VAL A 309 3.61 24.19 -10.41
CA VAL A 309 2.85 22.95 -10.27
C VAL A 309 2.29 22.81 -8.87
N ARG A 310 0.98 22.62 -8.80
CA ARG A 310 0.24 22.35 -7.58
C ARG A 310 -0.39 20.97 -7.65
N VAL A 311 0.08 20.03 -6.83
CA VAL A 311 -0.46 18.67 -6.74
C VAL A 311 -1.28 18.55 -5.48
N ILE A 312 -2.57 18.29 -5.62
CA ILE A 312 -3.55 18.13 -4.55
C ILE A 312 -3.91 16.66 -4.45
N PRO A 313 -3.35 15.90 -3.47
CA PRO A 313 -3.67 14.50 -3.30
C PRO A 313 -5.15 14.35 -2.91
N THR A 314 -5.89 13.60 -3.71
CA THR A 314 -7.27 13.23 -3.40
C THR A 314 -7.29 11.97 -2.52
N ARG A 315 -8.45 11.69 -1.91
CA ARG A 315 -8.70 10.37 -1.33
C ARG A 315 -8.65 9.33 -2.43
N ALA A 316 -8.12 8.15 -2.11
CA ALA A 316 -8.00 7.06 -3.07
C ALA A 316 -8.80 5.84 -2.60
N GLY A 317 -9.62 5.29 -3.50
CA GLY A 317 -10.33 4.04 -3.31
C GLY A 317 -9.42 2.82 -3.55
N GLY A 318 -8.29 2.75 -2.84
CA GLY A 318 -7.23 1.75 -2.99
C GLY A 318 -6.11 2.19 -3.93
N ALA A 319 -4.92 1.61 -3.73
CA ALA A 319 -3.75 1.88 -4.59
C ALA A 319 -2.89 0.64 -4.82
N PHE A 320 -2.42 -0.04 -3.76
CA PHE A 320 -1.64 -1.29 -3.78
C PHE A 320 -0.33 -1.25 -4.59
N GLY A 321 0.13 -0.04 -4.95
CA GLY A 321 1.25 0.22 -5.83
C GLY A 321 0.86 0.87 -7.16
N ARG A 322 -0.36 0.67 -7.68
CA ARG A 322 -0.82 1.20 -8.96
C ARG A 322 -0.69 2.71 -9.10
N LYS A 323 -0.97 3.43 -8.02
CA LYS A 323 -1.02 4.90 -8.02
C LYS A 323 0.37 5.53 -7.75
N PHE A 324 1.44 4.75 -7.85
CA PHE A 324 2.81 5.24 -8.11
C PHE A 324 3.04 5.56 -9.59
N GLU A 325 2.34 4.87 -10.48
CA GLU A 325 2.41 5.13 -11.91
C GLU A 325 1.73 6.47 -12.22
N VAL A 326 2.29 7.18 -13.20
CA VAL A 326 1.87 8.54 -13.55
C VAL A 326 1.12 8.62 -14.88
N ASP A 327 0.88 7.50 -15.55
CA ASP A 327 0.28 7.40 -16.87
C ASP A 327 -1.06 8.14 -16.98
N PHE A 328 -2.01 7.85 -16.08
CA PHE A 328 -3.32 8.51 -16.03
C PHE A 328 -3.25 10.01 -15.66
N ILE A 329 -2.18 10.40 -14.95
CA ILE A 329 -1.90 11.80 -14.58
C ILE A 329 -1.42 12.56 -15.80
N LEU A 330 -0.45 12.01 -16.55
CA LEU A 330 0.10 12.62 -17.74
C LEU A 330 -0.96 12.79 -18.84
N GLU A 331 -1.84 11.78 -19.00
CA GLU A 331 -3.01 11.88 -19.89
C GLU A 331 -3.89 13.10 -19.52
N ALA A 332 -4.20 13.28 -18.22
CA ALA A 332 -5.04 14.39 -17.76
C ALA A 332 -4.38 15.76 -17.99
N VAL A 333 -3.09 15.89 -17.71
CA VAL A 333 -2.33 17.14 -17.89
C VAL A 333 -2.21 17.49 -19.39
N GLN A 334 -1.90 16.51 -20.23
CA GLN A 334 -1.80 16.72 -21.67
C GLN A 334 -3.12 17.17 -22.28
N LEU A 335 -4.24 16.52 -21.90
CA LEU A 335 -5.56 16.87 -22.41
C LEU A 335 -6.04 18.24 -21.88
N ALA A 336 -5.76 18.57 -20.61
CA ALA A 336 -6.07 19.88 -20.06
C ALA A 336 -5.30 21.00 -20.78
N ARG A 337 -4.01 20.78 -21.11
CA ARG A 337 -3.20 21.72 -21.89
C ARG A 337 -3.75 21.90 -23.30
N ASN A 338 -4.09 20.83 -23.98
CA ASN A 338 -4.58 20.86 -25.37
C ASN A 338 -5.93 21.55 -25.50
N THR A 339 -6.79 21.44 -24.49
CA THR A 339 -8.16 21.99 -24.53
C THR A 339 -8.31 23.35 -23.85
N GLY A 340 -7.37 23.71 -22.97
CA GLY A 340 -7.49 24.90 -22.10
C GLY A 340 -8.62 24.79 -21.06
N LYS A 341 -9.14 23.57 -20.82
CA LYS A 341 -10.24 23.29 -19.88
C LYS A 341 -9.76 22.41 -18.74
N THR A 342 -10.55 22.35 -17.67
CA THR A 342 -10.35 21.35 -16.61
C THR A 342 -10.81 19.99 -17.13
N VAL A 343 -9.90 19.03 -17.22
CA VAL A 343 -10.15 17.70 -17.77
C VAL A 343 -9.96 16.63 -16.71
N LYS A 344 -10.95 15.75 -16.57
CA LYS A 344 -10.86 14.52 -15.79
C LYS A 344 -10.68 13.32 -16.70
N VAL A 345 -9.55 12.65 -16.60
CA VAL A 345 -9.32 11.34 -17.23
C VAL A 345 -9.86 10.26 -16.31
N LEU A 346 -10.66 9.37 -16.85
CA LEU A 346 -11.21 8.20 -16.16
C LEU A 346 -10.85 6.94 -16.93
N TRP A 347 -10.13 6.02 -16.29
CA TRP A 347 -9.97 4.66 -16.79
C TRP A 347 -11.21 3.85 -16.43
N THR A 348 -11.74 3.11 -17.39
CA THR A 348 -12.80 2.15 -17.12
C THR A 348 -12.20 0.90 -16.45
N ARG A 349 -13.01 0.00 -15.91
CA ARG A 349 -12.48 -1.22 -15.27
C ARG A 349 -11.74 -2.12 -16.25
N ASP A 350 -12.20 -2.21 -17.48
CA ASP A 350 -11.49 -2.93 -18.54
C ASP A 350 -10.14 -2.28 -18.88
N ASP A 351 -10.07 -0.95 -18.94
CA ASP A 351 -8.79 -0.24 -19.10
C ASP A 351 -7.82 -0.55 -17.96
N ASP A 352 -8.31 -0.48 -16.71
CA ASP A 352 -7.51 -0.70 -15.51
C ASP A 352 -6.91 -2.13 -15.44
N ILE A 353 -7.71 -3.15 -15.79
CA ILE A 353 -7.23 -4.54 -15.76
C ILE A 353 -6.36 -4.87 -16.98
N GLN A 354 -6.70 -4.37 -18.18
CA GLN A 354 -6.02 -4.74 -19.42
C GLN A 354 -4.75 -3.93 -19.71
N HIS A 355 -4.59 -2.77 -19.08
CA HIS A 355 -3.46 -1.85 -19.32
C HIS A 355 -2.70 -1.47 -18.04
N ASP A 356 -2.77 -2.31 -17.01
CA ASP A 356 -2.09 -2.11 -15.75
C ASP A 356 -0.55 -2.22 -15.87
N SER A 357 0.15 -1.82 -14.83
CA SER A 357 1.55 -2.17 -14.55
C SER A 357 1.53 -3.39 -13.63
N TYR A 358 1.63 -4.58 -14.21
CA TYR A 358 1.34 -5.83 -13.51
C TYR A 358 2.42 -6.21 -12.50
N ARG A 359 2.02 -6.95 -11.44
CA ARG A 359 3.01 -7.70 -10.66
C ARG A 359 3.82 -8.59 -11.60
N PRO A 360 5.16 -8.59 -11.54
CA PRO A 360 6.00 -9.45 -12.36
C PRO A 360 5.61 -10.92 -12.23
N LEU A 361 5.61 -11.63 -13.36
CA LEU A 361 5.63 -13.09 -13.39
C LEU A 361 6.96 -13.57 -12.81
N SER A 362 6.95 -14.60 -11.99
CA SER A 362 8.17 -15.20 -11.46
C SER A 362 8.07 -16.71 -11.31
N VAL A 363 9.21 -17.38 -11.49
CA VAL A 363 9.40 -18.81 -11.27
C VAL A 363 10.41 -19.00 -10.16
N HIS A 364 10.10 -19.89 -9.23
CA HIS A 364 10.87 -20.15 -8.02
C HIS A 364 11.19 -21.62 -7.95
N ARG A 365 12.48 -21.98 -7.91
CA ARG A 365 12.94 -23.33 -7.63
C ARG A 365 13.61 -23.36 -6.28
N ILE A 366 13.13 -24.22 -5.38
CA ILE A 366 13.71 -24.40 -4.05
C ILE A 366 14.25 -25.81 -3.93
N ARG A 367 15.50 -25.92 -3.49
CA ARG A 367 16.19 -27.17 -3.11
C ARG A 367 16.51 -27.12 -1.63
N ALA A 368 16.34 -28.20 -0.93
CA ALA A 368 16.75 -28.30 0.47
C ALA A 368 17.25 -29.70 0.82
N THR A 369 18.28 -29.77 1.64
CA THR A 369 18.63 -30.98 2.38
C THR A 369 17.87 -31.00 3.70
N VAL A 370 17.44 -32.18 4.11
CA VAL A 370 16.67 -32.37 5.35
C VAL A 370 17.42 -33.33 6.29
N ASN A 371 17.24 -33.17 7.60
CA ASN A 371 17.74 -34.08 8.60
C ASN A 371 16.81 -35.32 8.74
N ASP A 372 17.13 -36.21 9.68
CA ASP A 372 16.35 -37.44 9.94
C ASP A 372 14.91 -37.16 10.42
N GLU A 373 14.63 -35.96 10.91
CA GLU A 373 13.27 -35.52 11.29
C GLU A 373 12.52 -34.89 10.09
N GLY A 374 13.14 -34.78 8.93
CA GLY A 374 12.62 -34.11 7.74
C GLY A 374 12.71 -32.58 7.79
N LEU A 375 13.39 -32.00 8.81
CA LEU A 375 13.57 -30.55 8.90
C LEU A 375 14.65 -30.07 7.95
N PRO A 376 14.43 -28.96 7.21
CA PRO A 376 15.46 -28.41 6.33
C PRO A 376 16.64 -27.87 7.15
N VAL A 377 17.85 -28.27 6.75
CA VAL A 377 19.11 -27.83 7.38
C VAL A 377 19.89 -26.91 6.44
N TRP A 378 19.58 -26.96 5.16
CA TRP A 378 20.12 -26.07 4.15
C TRP A 378 19.12 -25.92 3.00
N ARG A 379 19.06 -24.73 2.40
CA ARG A 379 18.21 -24.46 1.24
C ARG A 379 18.90 -23.59 0.19
N ASP A 380 18.52 -23.77 -1.07
CA ASP A 380 18.81 -22.88 -2.18
C ASP A 380 17.51 -22.44 -2.83
N HIS A 381 17.36 -21.13 -3.07
CA HIS A 381 16.17 -20.56 -3.69
C HIS A 381 16.56 -19.80 -4.95
N ALA A 382 16.41 -20.41 -6.11
CA ALA A 382 16.60 -19.80 -7.41
C ALA A 382 15.30 -19.17 -7.89
N VAL A 383 15.36 -17.90 -8.28
CA VAL A 383 14.23 -17.10 -8.76
C VAL A 383 14.54 -16.57 -10.15
N SER A 384 13.62 -16.75 -11.09
CA SER A 384 13.62 -16.04 -12.36
C SER A 384 12.41 -15.11 -12.42
N THR A 385 12.61 -13.83 -12.74
CA THR A 385 11.56 -12.82 -12.73
C THR A 385 11.84 -11.65 -13.67
N TRP A 386 10.86 -10.79 -13.83
CA TRP A 386 10.99 -9.51 -14.52
C TRP A 386 11.33 -8.38 -13.55
N PRO A 387 12.13 -7.38 -13.97
CA PRO A 387 12.31 -6.14 -13.22
C PRO A 387 11.05 -5.29 -13.26
N LEU A 388 10.96 -4.29 -12.37
CA LEU A 388 9.88 -3.30 -12.36
C LEU A 388 10.15 -2.22 -13.41
N SER A 389 9.18 -1.92 -14.27
CA SER A 389 9.34 -0.98 -15.39
C SER A 389 9.71 0.43 -14.94
N SER A 390 9.20 0.89 -13.80
CA SER A 390 9.52 2.20 -13.22
C SER A 390 10.82 2.25 -12.43
N MET A 391 11.53 1.11 -12.27
CA MET A 391 12.81 0.99 -11.55
C MET A 391 13.77 0.02 -12.26
N LEU A 392 13.83 0.05 -13.57
CA LEU A 392 14.66 -0.86 -14.36
C LEU A 392 16.13 -0.85 -13.92
N ASP A 393 16.72 0.33 -13.73
CA ASP A 393 18.13 0.50 -13.33
C ASP A 393 18.47 -0.19 -12.01
N VAL A 394 17.49 -0.29 -11.11
CA VAL A 394 17.66 -0.92 -9.78
C VAL A 394 17.31 -2.41 -9.84
N THR A 395 16.15 -2.74 -10.37
CA THR A 395 15.57 -4.07 -10.28
C THR A 395 16.06 -5.04 -11.36
N SER A 396 16.81 -4.54 -12.36
CA SER A 396 17.55 -5.38 -13.30
C SER A 396 18.89 -5.92 -12.73
N ASN A 397 19.26 -5.53 -11.51
CA ASN A 397 20.47 -6.01 -10.87
C ASN A 397 20.14 -7.17 -9.89
N PRO A 398 20.57 -8.42 -10.18
CA PRO A 398 20.31 -9.58 -9.32
C PRO A 398 20.85 -9.43 -7.89
N GLN A 399 21.98 -8.72 -7.70
CA GLN A 399 22.56 -8.50 -6.37
C GLN A 399 21.71 -7.56 -5.53
N ILE A 400 21.12 -6.52 -6.14
CA ILE A 400 20.20 -5.61 -5.44
C ILE A 400 18.94 -6.38 -5.01
N LEU A 401 18.36 -7.21 -5.89
CA LEU A 401 17.21 -8.03 -5.53
C LEU A 401 17.54 -9.03 -4.41
N ARG A 402 18.74 -9.64 -4.43
CA ARG A 402 19.22 -10.49 -3.34
C ARG A 402 19.29 -9.72 -2.02
N MET A 403 19.86 -8.50 -2.02
CA MET A 403 19.90 -7.65 -0.83
C MET A 403 18.48 -7.27 -0.33
N MET A 404 17.57 -6.94 -1.25
CA MET A 404 16.17 -6.63 -0.90
C MET A 404 15.41 -7.84 -0.33
N SER A 405 15.86 -9.04 -0.61
CA SER A 405 15.28 -10.31 -0.13
C SER A 405 15.88 -10.80 1.18
N ALA A 406 17.00 -10.21 1.62
CA ALA A 406 17.69 -10.63 2.83
C ALA A 406 16.82 -10.44 4.08
N GLY A 407 16.86 -11.43 4.99
CA GLY A 407 16.16 -11.39 6.28
C GLY A 407 14.64 -11.61 6.21
N LYS A 408 14.07 -11.86 5.04
CA LYS A 408 12.63 -12.11 4.89
C LYS A 408 12.21 -13.54 5.27
N TYR A 409 13.13 -14.49 5.13
CA TYR A 409 12.95 -15.87 5.60
C TYR A 409 13.14 -15.92 7.13
N PRO A 410 12.13 -16.29 7.92
CA PRO A 410 12.16 -16.13 9.36
C PRO A 410 12.80 -17.30 10.12
N TYR A 411 13.31 -18.32 9.43
CA TYR A 411 13.80 -19.57 10.00
C TYR A 411 15.33 -19.68 9.96
N ASP A 412 15.89 -20.38 10.94
CA ASP A 412 17.33 -20.61 11.10
C ASP A 412 17.77 -21.80 10.22
N VAL A 413 17.71 -21.59 8.93
CA VAL A 413 18.12 -22.56 7.90
C VAL A 413 19.14 -21.87 6.99
N ASP A 414 20.33 -22.42 6.91
CA ASP A 414 21.37 -21.90 6.03
C ASP A 414 20.95 -21.95 4.56
N GLY A 415 21.44 -21.02 3.78
CA GLY A 415 21.19 -21.04 2.35
C GLY A 415 21.23 -19.69 1.66
N GLU A 416 20.97 -19.71 0.37
CA GLU A 416 21.10 -18.53 -0.49
C GLU A 416 19.87 -18.34 -1.37
N VAL A 417 19.71 -17.10 -1.87
CA VAL A 417 18.72 -16.74 -2.89
C VAL A 417 19.47 -16.23 -4.12
N HIS A 418 19.13 -16.75 -5.29
CA HIS A 418 19.72 -16.38 -6.58
C HIS A 418 18.67 -15.81 -7.51
N PHE A 419 18.97 -14.70 -8.20
CA PHE A 419 18.05 -14.09 -9.16
C PHE A 419 18.58 -14.17 -10.58
N GLY A 420 17.75 -14.66 -11.50
CA GLY A 420 17.83 -14.50 -12.93
C GLY A 420 16.84 -13.44 -13.39
N ILE A 421 17.30 -12.47 -14.16
CA ILE A 421 16.46 -11.34 -14.60
C ILE A 421 16.24 -11.45 -16.10
N VAL A 422 14.97 -11.47 -16.50
CA VAL A 422 14.54 -11.45 -17.89
C VAL A 422 13.89 -10.08 -18.19
N PRO A 423 14.19 -9.42 -19.31
CA PRO A 423 13.52 -8.18 -19.68
C PRO A 423 12.00 -8.35 -19.73
N PRO A 424 11.22 -7.37 -19.19
CA PRO A 424 9.79 -7.51 -19.14
C PRO A 424 9.16 -7.27 -20.53
N PRO A 425 8.35 -8.20 -21.03
CA PRO A 425 7.67 -8.03 -22.32
C PRO A 425 6.41 -7.15 -22.22
N ILE A 426 6.02 -6.79 -21.01
CA ILE A 426 4.85 -5.99 -20.66
C ILE A 426 5.20 -5.09 -19.47
N ARG A 427 4.46 -4.00 -19.27
CA ARG A 427 4.68 -3.11 -18.11
C ARG A 427 4.48 -3.85 -16.79
N THR A 428 5.42 -3.64 -15.88
CA THR A 428 5.44 -4.22 -14.53
C THR A 428 5.51 -3.13 -13.48
N GLY A 429 4.87 -3.33 -12.35
CA GLY A 429 4.76 -2.34 -11.28
C GLY A 429 4.78 -2.94 -9.88
N PHE A 430 4.72 -2.05 -8.91
CA PHE A 430 4.70 -2.38 -7.49
C PHE A 430 3.33 -2.95 -7.10
N TRP A 431 3.22 -4.25 -7.03
CA TRP A 431 2.03 -4.85 -6.43
C TRP A 431 2.33 -5.20 -4.96
N ARG A 432 1.39 -4.99 -4.05
CA ARG A 432 1.49 -5.23 -2.61
C ARG A 432 2.49 -6.33 -2.24
N SER A 433 3.50 -6.03 -1.42
CA SER A 433 4.64 -6.88 -1.04
C SER A 433 5.72 -7.09 -2.13
N VAL A 434 5.55 -6.54 -3.31
CA VAL A 434 6.51 -6.56 -4.42
C VAL A 434 7.15 -7.95 -4.59
N TYR A 435 8.49 -8.08 -4.52
CA TYR A 435 9.20 -9.36 -4.62
C TYR A 435 9.07 -10.23 -3.37
N ALA A 436 8.80 -9.65 -2.18
CA ALA A 436 8.61 -10.43 -0.96
C ALA A 436 7.38 -11.34 -1.05
N GLY A 437 6.31 -10.91 -1.74
CA GLY A 437 5.11 -11.70 -1.91
C GLY A 437 5.37 -13.08 -2.50
N PRO A 438 5.87 -13.17 -3.74
CA PRO A 438 6.20 -14.45 -4.38
C PRO A 438 7.29 -15.24 -3.66
N LEU A 439 8.33 -14.56 -3.14
CA LEU A 439 9.46 -15.19 -2.48
C LEU A 439 9.02 -15.96 -1.23
N VAL A 440 8.34 -15.27 -0.30
CA VAL A 440 7.87 -15.85 0.95
C VAL A 440 6.78 -16.89 0.70
N TYR A 441 5.89 -16.65 -0.27
CA TYR A 441 4.92 -17.64 -0.70
C TYR A 441 5.60 -18.96 -1.08
N ALA A 442 6.63 -18.93 -1.93
CA ALA A 442 7.33 -20.12 -2.37
C ALA A 442 8.05 -20.82 -1.21
N ASP A 443 8.78 -20.07 -0.37
CA ASP A 443 9.48 -20.59 0.80
C ASP A 443 8.53 -21.28 1.79
N GLU A 444 7.41 -20.66 2.12
CA GLU A 444 6.44 -21.20 3.08
C GLU A 444 5.66 -22.39 2.50
N MET A 445 5.31 -22.35 1.22
CA MET A 445 4.71 -23.48 0.50
C MET A 445 5.67 -24.68 0.44
N PHE A 446 6.97 -24.44 0.24
CA PHE A 446 7.98 -25.46 0.25
C PHE A 446 8.09 -26.11 1.63
N LEU A 447 8.25 -25.30 2.68
CA LEU A 447 8.33 -25.79 4.06
C LEU A 447 7.08 -26.58 4.48
N SER A 448 5.90 -26.10 4.09
CA SER A 448 4.63 -26.78 4.38
C SER A 448 4.50 -28.11 3.64
N GLY A 449 5.07 -28.22 2.44
CA GLY A 449 4.99 -29.40 1.57
C GLY A 449 6.09 -30.44 1.78
N LEU A 450 7.00 -30.25 2.75
CA LEU A 450 7.98 -31.27 3.12
C LEU A 450 7.30 -32.43 3.85
N ASP A 451 7.75 -33.67 3.57
CA ASP A 451 7.33 -34.86 4.31
C ASP A 451 8.07 -34.91 5.64
N MET A 452 7.34 -34.69 6.74
CA MET A 452 7.92 -34.50 8.08
C MET A 452 7.06 -35.15 9.14
N ALA A 453 7.72 -35.66 10.17
CA ALA A 453 7.06 -36.25 11.32
C ALA A 453 6.26 -35.26 12.20
N HIS A 454 6.46 -33.94 11.98
CA HIS A 454 5.89 -32.89 12.79
C HIS A 454 4.75 -32.16 12.08
N ASN A 455 3.76 -31.69 12.84
CA ASN A 455 2.69 -30.84 12.31
C ASN A 455 3.23 -29.47 11.86
N GLN A 456 2.40 -28.68 11.18
CA GLN A 456 2.78 -27.41 10.57
C GLN A 456 3.36 -26.38 11.57
N LEU A 457 2.82 -26.35 12.78
CA LEU A 457 3.27 -25.42 13.83
C LEU A 457 4.60 -25.90 14.45
N GLU A 458 4.67 -27.18 14.87
CA GLU A 458 5.86 -27.76 15.50
C GLU A 458 7.12 -27.62 14.64
N ARG A 459 7.01 -27.89 13.33
CA ARG A 459 8.15 -27.74 12.40
C ARG A 459 8.69 -26.31 12.37
N ARG A 460 7.81 -25.30 12.43
CA ARG A 460 8.23 -23.89 12.46
C ARG A 460 8.86 -23.52 13.78
N LEU A 461 8.29 -23.95 14.89
CA LEU A 461 8.84 -23.71 16.23
C LEU A 461 10.21 -24.35 16.42
N LYS A 462 10.49 -25.49 15.77
CA LYS A 462 11.82 -26.14 15.78
C LYS A 462 12.87 -25.37 14.96
N LEU A 463 12.46 -24.61 13.96
CA LEU A 463 13.34 -23.87 13.05
C LEU A 463 13.55 -22.40 13.47
N VAL A 464 13.02 -21.97 14.60
CA VAL A 464 13.03 -20.53 14.99
C VAL A 464 13.75 -20.33 16.31
N THR A 465 14.77 -19.48 16.31
CA THR A 465 15.43 -18.95 17.52
C THR A 465 15.03 -17.51 17.82
N ASP A 466 14.59 -16.72 16.82
CA ASP A 466 14.11 -15.35 17.02
C ASP A 466 12.88 -15.33 17.93
N GLY A 467 12.99 -14.63 19.07
CA GLY A 467 11.93 -14.58 20.09
C GLY A 467 10.63 -13.92 19.63
N ARG A 468 10.70 -12.93 18.71
CA ARG A 468 9.48 -12.29 18.17
C ARG A 468 8.76 -13.20 17.18
N VAL A 469 9.50 -13.90 16.31
CA VAL A 469 8.94 -14.90 15.39
C VAL A 469 8.30 -16.05 16.18
N ARG A 470 9.00 -16.59 17.18
CA ARG A 470 8.45 -17.62 18.08
C ARG A 470 7.16 -17.14 18.76
N LYS A 471 7.16 -15.91 19.28
CA LYS A 471 6.01 -15.36 20.00
C LYS A 471 4.77 -15.23 19.14
N VAL A 472 4.88 -14.76 17.87
CA VAL A 472 3.71 -14.69 16.98
C VAL A 472 3.19 -16.07 16.58
N LEU A 473 4.06 -17.10 16.44
CA LEU A 473 3.64 -18.48 16.20
C LEU A 473 2.85 -19.05 17.40
N GLU A 474 3.36 -18.87 18.61
CA GLU A 474 2.72 -19.33 19.86
C GLU A 474 1.38 -18.62 20.09
N VAL A 475 1.33 -17.27 19.95
CA VAL A 475 0.10 -16.49 20.13
C VAL A 475 -0.95 -16.83 19.06
N ALA A 476 -0.53 -17.05 17.81
CA ALA A 476 -1.46 -17.48 16.77
C ALA A 476 -2.07 -18.85 17.10
N ALA A 477 -1.26 -19.79 17.57
CA ALA A 477 -1.70 -21.12 17.96
C ALA A 477 -2.63 -21.09 19.19
N GLU A 478 -2.30 -20.29 20.20
CA GLU A 478 -3.12 -20.11 21.40
C GLU A 478 -4.49 -19.49 21.09
N ALA A 479 -4.52 -18.55 20.15
CA ALA A 479 -5.74 -17.86 19.73
C ALA A 479 -6.55 -18.62 18.69
N HIS A 480 -5.98 -19.68 18.09
CA HIS A 480 -6.65 -20.50 17.08
C HIS A 480 -7.48 -21.58 17.74
N ASP A 481 -8.79 -21.45 17.62
CA ASP A 481 -9.73 -22.46 18.09
C ASP A 481 -9.97 -23.49 16.97
N GLY A 482 -9.09 -24.47 16.86
CA GLY A 482 -9.13 -25.52 15.82
C GLY A 482 -7.79 -26.20 15.62
N GLU A 483 -7.67 -26.97 14.54
CA GLU A 483 -6.43 -27.63 14.15
C GLU A 483 -5.62 -26.74 13.21
N PRO A 484 -4.34 -26.45 13.47
CA PRO A 484 -3.50 -25.64 12.58
C PRO A 484 -3.08 -26.43 11.32
N GLN A 485 -4.03 -26.59 10.37
CA GLN A 485 -3.83 -27.35 9.13
C GLN A 485 -2.77 -26.72 8.22
N ALA A 486 -2.74 -25.39 8.15
CA ALA A 486 -1.74 -24.64 7.43
C ALA A 486 -1.21 -23.49 8.30
N VAL A 487 0.10 -23.33 8.36
CA VAL A 487 0.78 -22.27 9.11
C VAL A 487 1.79 -21.60 8.19
N ALA A 488 1.90 -20.27 8.25
CA ALA A 488 2.95 -19.53 7.57
C ALA A 488 3.41 -18.35 8.42
N CYS A 489 4.65 -17.92 8.23
CA CYS A 489 5.24 -16.81 8.96
C CYS A 489 5.97 -15.87 8.00
N HIS A 490 6.00 -14.58 8.31
CA HIS A 490 6.74 -13.59 7.55
C HIS A 490 7.33 -12.53 8.47
N ARG A 491 8.55 -12.11 8.16
CA ARG A 491 9.26 -11.04 8.84
C ARG A 491 9.74 -10.01 7.82
N ASP A 492 9.26 -8.78 7.94
CA ASP A 492 9.71 -7.65 7.11
C ASP A 492 9.33 -6.32 7.78
N TYR A 493 9.91 -5.22 7.31
CA TYR A 493 9.57 -3.85 7.75
C TYR A 493 9.67 -3.61 9.27
N GLY A 494 10.49 -4.37 9.99
CA GLY A 494 10.57 -4.30 11.45
C GLY A 494 9.42 -4.99 12.19
N SER A 495 8.55 -5.71 11.48
CA SER A 495 7.38 -6.42 11.98
C SER A 495 7.45 -7.93 11.69
N VAL A 496 6.64 -8.70 12.39
CA VAL A 496 6.52 -10.15 12.23
C VAL A 496 5.05 -10.56 12.27
N ILE A 497 4.67 -11.54 11.46
CA ILE A 497 3.33 -12.12 11.47
C ILE A 497 3.38 -13.64 11.33
N SER A 498 2.46 -14.32 12.02
CA SER A 498 2.10 -15.71 11.77
C SER A 498 0.63 -15.80 11.37
N VAL A 499 0.35 -16.63 10.39
CA VAL A 499 -1.01 -16.90 9.90
C VAL A 499 -1.27 -18.40 9.98
N ILE A 500 -2.35 -18.78 10.64
CA ILE A 500 -2.89 -20.13 10.69
C ILE A 500 -4.19 -20.16 9.90
N ALA A 501 -4.35 -21.16 9.04
CA ALA A 501 -5.58 -21.39 8.29
C ALA A 501 -6.05 -22.83 8.44
N GLU A 502 -7.37 -23.01 8.52
CA GLU A 502 -8.02 -24.32 8.50
C GLU A 502 -9.28 -24.32 7.64
N THR A 503 -9.64 -25.48 7.12
CA THR A 503 -10.98 -25.76 6.60
C THR A 503 -11.78 -26.45 7.70
N THR A 504 -12.82 -25.78 8.19
CA THR A 504 -13.71 -26.29 9.22
C THR A 504 -14.55 -27.46 8.69
N ARG A 505 -15.15 -28.25 9.59
CA ARG A 505 -15.98 -29.43 9.21
C ARG A 505 -17.16 -29.10 8.30
N ASP A 506 -17.67 -27.88 8.37
CA ASP A 506 -18.75 -27.37 7.48
C ASP A 506 -18.22 -26.74 6.19
N GLY A 507 -16.92 -26.89 5.89
CA GLY A 507 -16.29 -26.44 4.66
C GLY A 507 -15.96 -24.95 4.58
N ARG A 508 -16.10 -24.21 5.69
CA ARG A 508 -15.69 -22.80 5.75
C ARG A 508 -14.21 -22.65 6.06
N THR A 509 -13.61 -21.58 5.59
CA THR A 509 -12.24 -21.23 5.94
C THR A 509 -12.24 -20.40 7.22
N LYS A 510 -11.36 -20.74 8.17
CA LYS A 510 -11.07 -19.96 9.36
C LYS A 510 -9.60 -19.56 9.38
N ILE A 511 -9.32 -18.32 9.71
CA ILE A 511 -7.96 -17.76 9.71
C ILE A 511 -7.70 -17.06 11.03
N THR A 512 -6.57 -17.40 11.66
CA THR A 512 -6.05 -16.70 12.82
C THR A 512 -4.69 -16.10 12.47
N ALA A 513 -4.52 -14.80 12.69
CA ALA A 513 -3.26 -14.10 12.48
C ALA A 513 -2.79 -13.45 13.77
N ALA A 514 -1.55 -13.70 14.18
CA ALA A 514 -0.89 -12.96 15.26
C ALA A 514 0.20 -12.07 14.65
N VAL A 515 0.18 -10.78 14.96
CA VAL A 515 1.07 -9.78 14.37
C VAL A 515 1.75 -8.93 15.45
N ASP A 516 3.07 -8.85 15.37
CA ASP A 516 3.92 -7.95 16.15
C ASP A 516 4.45 -6.85 15.24
N VAL A 517 3.91 -5.65 15.40
CA VAL A 517 4.32 -4.42 14.68
C VAL A 517 5.23 -3.52 15.54
N GLY A 518 5.83 -4.07 16.59
CA GLY A 518 6.44 -3.25 17.63
C GLY A 518 5.38 -2.46 18.39
N THR A 519 5.68 -1.21 18.69
CA THR A 519 4.72 -0.31 19.35
C THR A 519 3.52 -0.03 18.44
N ALA A 520 2.36 -0.62 18.75
CA ALA A 520 1.13 -0.47 17.97
C ALA A 520 0.43 0.85 18.27
N LEU A 521 0.63 1.86 17.44
CA LEU A 521 0.03 3.20 17.61
C LEU A 521 -1.49 3.19 17.45
N HIS A 522 -2.01 2.43 16.47
CA HIS A 522 -3.44 2.32 16.13
C HIS A 522 -3.84 0.85 15.94
N PRO A 523 -4.14 0.10 17.01
CA PRO A 523 -4.41 -1.35 16.93
C PRO A 523 -5.58 -1.73 16.02
N SER A 524 -6.64 -0.93 15.98
CA SER A 524 -7.76 -1.15 15.05
C SER A 524 -7.33 -1.06 13.58
N GLY A 525 -6.46 -0.09 13.23
CA GLY A 525 -5.88 0.03 11.90
C GLY A 525 -4.95 -1.14 11.56
N VAL A 526 -4.19 -1.66 12.53
CA VAL A 526 -3.37 -2.88 12.36
C VAL A 526 -4.25 -4.06 11.94
N ARG A 527 -5.37 -4.31 12.64
CA ARG A 527 -6.32 -5.38 12.28
C ARG A 527 -6.86 -5.21 10.87
N GLN A 528 -7.31 -4.01 10.50
CA GLN A 528 -7.87 -3.73 9.17
C GLN A 528 -6.85 -3.99 8.05
N GLN A 529 -5.57 -3.68 8.28
CA GLN A 529 -4.51 -3.95 7.30
C GLN A 529 -4.25 -5.45 7.12
N VAL A 530 -4.27 -6.23 8.20
CA VAL A 530 -4.14 -7.69 8.15
C VAL A 530 -5.34 -8.32 7.45
N GLU A 531 -6.56 -7.94 7.83
CA GLU A 531 -7.81 -8.43 7.21
C GLU A 531 -7.83 -8.15 5.70
N GLY A 532 -7.49 -6.92 5.29
CA GLY A 532 -7.40 -6.54 3.87
C GLY A 532 -6.36 -7.35 3.10
N ALA A 533 -5.20 -7.65 3.71
CA ALA A 533 -4.17 -8.48 3.10
C ALA A 533 -4.60 -9.96 2.95
N ILE A 534 -5.37 -10.47 3.90
CA ILE A 534 -5.97 -11.82 3.82
C ILE A 534 -6.97 -11.89 2.66
N MET A 535 -7.78 -10.85 2.42
CA MET A 535 -8.72 -10.81 1.30
C MET A 535 -7.99 -10.80 -0.06
N ASP A 536 -6.86 -10.08 -0.19
CA ASP A 536 -6.00 -10.16 -1.37
C ASP A 536 -5.44 -11.59 -1.56
N ALA A 537 -4.99 -12.22 -0.48
CA ALA A 537 -4.47 -13.59 -0.50
C ALA A 537 -5.54 -14.60 -0.95
N ILE A 538 -6.78 -14.47 -0.48
CA ILE A 538 -7.92 -15.29 -0.94
C ILE A 538 -8.14 -15.13 -2.43
N SER A 539 -8.10 -13.90 -2.94
CA SER A 539 -8.28 -13.61 -4.36
C SER A 539 -7.24 -14.34 -5.21
N VAL A 540 -5.97 -14.23 -4.82
CA VAL A 540 -4.85 -14.83 -5.55
C VAL A 540 -4.87 -16.36 -5.47
N THR A 541 -5.13 -16.94 -4.30
CA THR A 541 -5.15 -18.40 -4.13
C THR A 541 -6.37 -19.05 -4.80
N ARG A 542 -7.45 -18.31 -5.02
CA ARG A 542 -8.62 -18.75 -5.81
C ARG A 542 -8.47 -18.58 -7.30
N GLY A 543 -7.32 -18.11 -7.79
CA GLY A 543 -6.95 -18.09 -9.19
C GLY A 543 -6.97 -16.73 -9.88
N ALA A 544 -7.00 -15.63 -9.13
CA ALA A 544 -6.75 -14.32 -9.74
C ALA A 544 -5.37 -14.32 -10.40
N ARG A 545 -5.35 -14.09 -11.70
CA ARG A 545 -4.14 -14.03 -12.53
C ARG A 545 -4.43 -13.29 -13.82
N ILE A 546 -3.40 -12.68 -14.37
CA ILE A 546 -3.42 -12.08 -15.70
C ILE A 546 -2.76 -13.05 -16.67
N THR A 547 -3.42 -13.29 -17.80
CA THR A 547 -2.90 -14.06 -18.93
C THR A 547 -2.99 -13.26 -20.21
N VAL A 548 -2.03 -13.50 -21.10
CA VAL A 548 -1.95 -12.86 -22.41
C VAL A 548 -2.06 -13.92 -23.49
N LYS A 549 -2.94 -13.70 -24.46
CA LYS A 549 -3.09 -14.53 -25.65
C LYS A 549 -3.21 -13.65 -26.89
N GLN A 550 -2.48 -13.97 -27.94
CA GLN A 550 -2.48 -13.22 -29.19
C GLN A 550 -2.32 -11.70 -28.94
N GLY A 551 -1.32 -11.34 -28.14
CA GLY A 551 -1.00 -9.96 -27.79
C GLY A 551 -1.97 -9.25 -26.85
N LYS A 552 -3.06 -9.88 -26.42
CA LYS A 552 -4.11 -9.26 -25.61
C LYS A 552 -4.17 -9.84 -24.21
N VAL A 553 -4.36 -8.97 -23.22
CA VAL A 553 -4.74 -9.40 -21.88
C VAL A 553 -6.16 -9.98 -21.94
N VAL A 554 -6.31 -11.20 -21.44
CA VAL A 554 -7.57 -11.96 -21.53
C VAL A 554 -8.60 -11.42 -20.54
N GLN A 555 -8.18 -11.16 -19.30
CA GLN A 555 -9.04 -10.64 -18.23
C GLN A 555 -9.35 -9.16 -18.45
N LYS A 556 -10.62 -8.76 -18.24
CA LYS A 556 -11.07 -7.38 -18.42
C LYS A 556 -12.04 -6.89 -17.34
N SER A 557 -12.52 -7.79 -16.49
CA SER A 557 -13.51 -7.45 -15.47
C SER A 557 -13.37 -8.37 -14.25
N PHE A 558 -14.05 -8.06 -13.16
CA PHE A 558 -14.16 -8.99 -12.01
C PHE A 558 -14.97 -10.25 -12.31
N GLY A 559 -15.49 -10.41 -13.53
CA GLY A 559 -16.12 -11.65 -13.98
C GLY A 559 -15.12 -12.70 -14.44
N ASP A 560 -14.01 -12.26 -15.01
CA ASP A 560 -12.92 -13.09 -15.55
C ASP A 560 -11.57 -12.91 -14.83
N TYR A 561 -11.47 -11.91 -13.95
CA TYR A 561 -10.42 -11.73 -12.95
C TYR A 561 -11.04 -11.91 -11.54
N PRO A 562 -11.05 -13.16 -11.01
CA PRO A 562 -11.83 -13.50 -9.83
C PRO A 562 -11.23 -12.86 -8.58
N TRP A 563 -11.76 -11.68 -8.21
CA TRP A 563 -11.42 -11.01 -6.97
C TRP A 563 -12.43 -11.39 -5.88
N ALA A 564 -11.96 -11.57 -4.63
CA ALA A 564 -12.78 -11.98 -3.51
C ALA A 564 -13.97 -11.04 -3.31
N ARG A 565 -15.16 -11.61 -3.11
CA ARG A 565 -16.41 -10.91 -2.86
C ARG A 565 -16.80 -11.01 -1.39
N ILE A 566 -17.77 -10.25 -0.95
CA ILE A 566 -18.26 -10.26 0.44
C ILE A 566 -18.63 -11.67 0.94
N GLY A 567 -19.20 -12.50 0.08
CA GLY A 567 -19.55 -13.90 0.40
C GLY A 567 -18.34 -14.84 0.54
N ASP A 568 -17.16 -14.40 0.12
CA ASP A 568 -15.91 -15.17 0.20
C ASP A 568 -15.13 -14.90 1.48
N THR A 569 -15.60 -13.94 2.30
CA THR A 569 -14.92 -13.54 3.54
C THR A 569 -14.94 -14.68 4.55
N PRO A 570 -13.77 -15.20 4.97
CA PRO A 570 -13.70 -16.23 6.00
C PRO A 570 -13.94 -15.63 7.38
N GLU A 571 -13.98 -16.50 8.38
CA GLU A 571 -13.83 -16.07 9.78
C GLU A 571 -12.36 -15.66 9.99
N ILE A 572 -12.12 -14.39 10.34
CA ILE A 572 -10.77 -13.85 10.55
C ILE A 572 -10.64 -13.38 12.01
N ASN A 573 -9.67 -13.95 12.73
CA ASN A 573 -9.25 -13.51 14.05
C ASN A 573 -7.84 -12.90 13.96
N VAL A 574 -7.69 -11.62 14.33
CA VAL A 574 -6.40 -10.93 14.34
C VAL A 574 -6.01 -10.55 15.76
N VAL A 575 -4.89 -11.05 16.23
CA VAL A 575 -4.28 -10.72 17.51
C VAL A 575 -3.08 -9.79 17.29
N VAL A 576 -3.17 -8.58 17.83
CA VAL A 576 -2.03 -7.65 17.86
C VAL A 576 -1.21 -7.97 19.12
N VAL A 577 0.01 -8.44 18.91
CA VAL A 577 0.92 -8.86 20.00
C VAL A 577 1.52 -7.61 20.63
N ALA A 578 1.47 -7.53 21.95
CA ALA A 578 2.17 -6.46 22.68
C ALA A 578 3.70 -6.62 22.55
N SER A 579 4.38 -5.54 22.23
CA SER A 579 5.81 -5.53 21.97
C SER A 579 6.42 -4.17 22.32
N ASP A 580 7.63 -4.19 22.88
CA ASP A 580 8.43 -3.00 23.16
C ASP A 580 9.39 -2.65 22.02
N ALA A 581 9.32 -3.39 20.89
CA ALA A 581 10.12 -3.09 19.73
C ALA A 581 9.70 -1.74 19.10
N PRO A 582 10.60 -1.07 18.37
CA PRO A 582 10.28 0.14 17.62
C PRO A 582 9.07 -0.06 16.69
N VAL A 583 8.37 1.02 16.37
CA VAL A 583 7.25 1.02 15.43
C VAL A 583 7.66 0.39 14.11
N GLY A 584 6.97 -0.67 13.70
CA GLY A 584 7.19 -1.40 12.46
C GLY A 584 6.18 -1.03 11.37
N GLY A 585 6.41 -1.56 10.17
CA GLY A 585 5.53 -1.43 9.02
C GLY A 585 4.60 -2.63 8.85
N LEU A 586 3.46 -2.44 8.19
CA LEU A 586 2.46 -3.50 8.09
C LEU A 586 1.78 -3.63 6.73
N GLY A 587 1.70 -2.56 5.94
CA GLY A 587 0.88 -2.51 4.72
C GLY A 587 1.06 -3.69 3.77
N GLU A 588 2.24 -4.28 3.76
CA GLU A 588 2.64 -5.35 2.84
C GLU A 588 2.97 -6.68 3.56
N LEU A 589 3.08 -6.68 4.89
CA LEU A 589 3.59 -7.79 5.69
C LEU A 589 2.70 -9.05 5.65
N ALA A 590 1.38 -8.87 5.74
CA ALA A 590 0.47 -10.00 6.00
C ALA A 590 0.14 -10.83 4.74
N TYR A 591 0.16 -10.22 3.56
CA TYR A 591 -0.21 -10.90 2.31
C TYR A 591 0.63 -12.15 2.02
N PRO A 592 1.98 -12.15 2.10
CA PRO A 592 2.78 -13.30 1.73
C PRO A 592 2.48 -14.54 2.58
N ALA A 593 2.42 -14.37 3.90
CA ALA A 593 2.10 -15.45 4.84
C ALA A 593 0.66 -15.96 4.66
N ALA A 594 -0.31 -15.05 4.49
CA ALA A 594 -1.70 -15.44 4.25
C ALA A 594 -1.86 -16.21 2.94
N ALA A 595 -1.21 -15.76 1.86
CA ALA A 595 -1.24 -16.45 0.57
C ALA A 595 -0.61 -17.85 0.66
N ALA A 596 0.47 -18.03 1.42
CA ALA A 596 1.09 -19.33 1.60
C ALA A 596 0.22 -20.28 2.42
N ALA A 597 -0.32 -19.85 3.55
CA ALA A 597 -1.21 -20.67 4.37
C ALA A 597 -2.47 -21.10 3.60
N LEU A 598 -3.13 -20.18 2.92
CA LEU A 598 -4.30 -20.46 2.08
C LEU A 598 -3.96 -21.32 0.86
N GLY A 599 -2.83 -21.06 0.21
CA GLY A 599 -2.37 -21.83 -0.94
C GLY A 599 -2.05 -23.29 -0.58
N PHE A 600 -1.53 -23.54 0.62
CA PHE A 600 -1.31 -24.90 1.13
C PHE A 600 -2.64 -25.60 1.46
N LEU A 601 -3.56 -24.90 2.09
CA LEU A 601 -4.88 -25.41 2.47
C LEU A 601 -5.74 -25.82 1.25
N SER A 602 -5.50 -25.18 0.09
CA SER A 602 -6.24 -25.42 -1.17
C SER A 602 -5.72 -26.62 -1.99
N ARG A 603 -4.64 -27.30 -1.57
CA ARG A 603 -4.07 -28.50 -2.20
C ARG A 603 -4.70 -29.76 -1.67
#